data_c8405f1f05228d269690d018ac005faa
#
_entry.id   c8405f1f05228d269690d018ac005faa
#
_cell.length_a   1.000
_cell.length_b   1.000
_cell.length_c   1.000
_cell.angle_alpha   90.00
_cell.angle_beta   90.00
_cell.angle_gamma   90.00
#
_symmetry.space_group_name_H-M   'P 1'
#
loop_
_entity.id
_entity.type
_entity.pdbx_description
1 polymer ?
#
loop_
_entity_poly.entity_id
_entity_poly.type
_entity_poly.pdbx_seq_one_letter_code
_entity_poly.pdbx_strand_id
1 'polypeptide(L)'
;DLSVSRGLGDVYKRQNKWRQFQFHTLLNLGRLCSYTLTGGVIGALGSVLVASGHLAGIDSDLRRWLAIVTGLMLIWFGLAKVQPRLLPNLPIFHPFRSSNLHNRLSSVMVNLSRANKWWTPGLLGLVWGLMPCGFLYAAQIKAAETSSIWLGGASMFAFGLGTLPSMLGVGMLTSFFSADKRSQLFQVAGWVSIFVGIMVVMRNGDMVDYTGHGAIFCLMLALVARPLSRFWSQPLRYRRALGVGAFVLSIAHTGRMLEHSLNWNIQVVYFMLPQHQLGIWTGVVSLALMLPLALTSFDAAVKYLGQWWRRLHLLSVPAFILSGVHAVAMGSHYLGALEWSMENQLRTLLLVMVILVVLVVRSRRF
;
A
#
# COMPACT_ATOMS: atom_id res chain seq x y z
N ASP A 1 -21.78 14.24 -3.03
CA ASP A 1 -21.86 15.46 -3.84
C ASP A 1 -21.51 15.23 -5.30
N LEU A 2 -22.50 14.65 -6.02
CA LEU A 2 -22.41 14.34 -7.45
C LEU A 2 -22.39 15.60 -8.34
N SER A 3 -22.86 16.75 -7.85
CA SER A 3 -22.89 18.02 -8.57
C SER A 3 -21.51 18.66 -8.73
N VAL A 4 -20.67 18.58 -7.69
CA VAL A 4 -19.28 19.11 -7.72
C VAL A 4 -18.40 18.25 -8.64
N SER A 5 -18.60 16.93 -8.66
CA SER A 5 -17.85 16.04 -9.53
C SER A 5 -18.23 16.17 -11.01
N ARG A 6 -19.48 16.53 -11.32
CA ARG A 6 -19.92 16.80 -12.71
C ARG A 6 -19.38 18.13 -13.23
N GLY A 7 -19.43 19.21 -12.41
CA GLY A 7 -18.89 20.50 -12.81
C GLY A 7 -17.38 20.50 -13.07
N LEU A 8 -16.60 19.78 -12.26
CA LEU A 8 -15.18 19.58 -12.51
C LEU A 8 -14.92 18.72 -13.75
N GLY A 9 -15.78 17.73 -14.04
CA GLY A 9 -15.62 16.84 -15.19
C GLY A 9 -15.83 17.54 -16.55
N ASP A 10 -16.72 18.53 -16.63
CA ASP A 10 -17.01 19.23 -17.89
C ASP A 10 -15.98 20.32 -18.22
N VAL A 11 -15.43 20.99 -17.21
CA VAL A 11 -14.30 21.91 -17.36
C VAL A 11 -13.04 21.13 -17.82
N TYR A 12 -12.90 19.89 -17.39
CA TYR A 12 -11.77 19.02 -17.70
C TYR A 12 -11.72 18.56 -19.16
N LYS A 13 -12.87 18.29 -19.78
CA LYS A 13 -12.94 17.77 -21.16
C LYS A 13 -12.51 18.77 -22.24
N ARG A 14 -12.50 20.08 -21.94
CA ARG A 14 -12.15 21.15 -22.88
C ARG A 14 -10.72 21.69 -22.75
N GLN A 15 -9.93 21.25 -21.78
CA GLN A 15 -8.59 21.79 -21.57
C GLN A 15 -7.51 21.08 -22.41
N ASN A 16 -6.59 21.87 -22.97
CA ASN A 16 -5.36 21.39 -23.60
C ASN A 16 -4.55 20.55 -22.60
N LYS A 17 -3.98 19.42 -23.02
CA LYS A 17 -3.20 18.47 -22.19
C LYS A 17 -2.12 19.17 -21.35
N TRP A 18 -1.50 20.22 -21.87
CA TRP A 18 -0.51 21.01 -21.16
C TRP A 18 -1.10 21.79 -19.96
N ARG A 19 -2.26 22.39 -20.13
CA ARG A 19 -2.97 23.06 -19.02
C ARG A 19 -3.42 22.09 -17.96
N GLN A 20 -3.82 20.88 -18.33
CA GLN A 20 -4.16 19.81 -17.38
C GLN A 20 -2.92 19.40 -16.57
N PHE A 21 -1.79 19.21 -17.22
CA PHE A 21 -0.52 18.92 -16.54
C PHE A 21 -0.13 20.02 -15.57
N GLN A 22 -0.13 21.29 -15.99
CA GLN A 22 0.15 22.43 -15.12
C GLN A 22 -0.82 22.49 -13.92
N PHE A 23 -2.12 22.28 -14.14
CA PHE A 23 -3.13 22.24 -13.07
C PHE A 23 -2.79 21.18 -12.03
N HIS A 24 -2.52 19.94 -12.46
CA HIS A 24 -2.21 18.85 -11.54
C HIS A 24 -0.86 19.04 -10.83
N THR A 25 0.12 19.59 -11.50
CA THR A 25 1.42 19.87 -10.89
C THR A 25 1.29 20.94 -9.80
N LEU A 26 0.63 22.05 -10.06
CA LEU A 26 0.40 23.09 -9.07
C LEU A 26 -0.45 22.60 -7.89
N LEU A 27 -1.49 21.79 -8.16
CA LEU A 27 -2.33 21.19 -7.13
C LEU A 27 -1.52 20.27 -6.23
N ASN A 28 -0.66 19.43 -6.80
CA ASN A 28 0.18 18.53 -6.01
C ASN A 28 1.30 19.27 -5.26
N LEU A 29 1.85 20.34 -5.81
CA LEU A 29 2.79 21.21 -5.10
C LEU A 29 2.13 21.87 -3.87
N GLY A 30 0.90 22.36 -4.02
CA GLY A 30 0.13 22.89 -2.88
C GLY A 30 -0.09 21.85 -1.78
N ARG A 31 -0.44 20.61 -2.15
CA ARG A 31 -0.55 19.49 -1.20
C ARG A 31 0.77 19.18 -0.51
N LEU A 32 1.85 19.13 -1.26
CA LEU A 32 3.18 18.85 -0.74
C LEU A 32 3.59 19.90 0.30
N CYS A 33 3.34 21.18 0.00
CA CYS A 33 3.57 22.29 0.92
C CYS A 33 2.75 22.13 2.22
N SER A 34 1.45 21.83 2.09
CA SER A 34 0.56 21.58 3.23
C SER A 34 1.05 20.41 4.09
N TYR A 35 1.45 19.30 3.47
CA TYR A 35 1.95 18.14 4.19
C TYR A 35 3.25 18.45 4.96
N THR A 36 4.18 19.17 4.34
CA THR A 36 5.44 19.55 4.97
C THR A 36 5.20 20.45 6.19
N LEU A 37 4.33 21.44 6.04
CA LEU A 37 3.98 22.35 7.15
C LEU A 37 3.30 21.60 8.30
N THR A 38 2.28 20.80 8.00
CA THR A 38 1.58 20.01 9.03
C THR A 38 2.51 18.99 9.67
N GLY A 39 3.41 18.38 8.90
CA GLY A 39 4.42 17.46 9.42
C GLY A 39 5.41 18.12 10.37
N GLY A 40 5.84 19.32 10.05
CA GLY A 40 6.69 20.11 10.95
C GLY A 40 6.00 20.45 12.27
N VAL A 41 4.75 20.94 12.20
CA VAL A 41 3.96 21.23 13.41
C VAL A 41 3.71 19.97 14.24
N ILE A 42 3.32 18.87 13.61
CA ILE A 42 3.07 17.60 14.30
C ILE A 42 4.36 17.02 14.89
N GLY A 43 5.50 17.13 14.21
CA GLY A 43 6.79 16.72 14.72
C GLY A 43 7.23 17.56 15.93
N ALA A 44 6.94 18.87 15.93
CA ALA A 44 7.16 19.73 17.09
C ALA A 44 6.27 19.35 18.28
N LEU A 45 4.98 19.07 18.03
CA LEU A 45 4.07 18.59 19.08
C LEU A 45 4.50 17.21 19.60
N GLY A 46 5.02 16.35 18.73
CA GLY A 46 5.57 15.04 19.07
C GLY A 46 6.72 15.14 20.08
N SER A 47 7.57 16.18 20.00
CA SER A 47 8.67 16.38 20.95
C SER A 47 8.15 16.62 22.37
N VAL A 48 7.06 17.35 22.52
CA VAL A 48 6.43 17.60 23.82
C VAL A 48 5.81 16.32 24.39
N LEU A 49 5.13 15.52 23.52
CA LEU A 49 4.51 14.25 23.92
C LEU A 49 5.55 13.21 24.33
N VAL A 50 6.66 13.10 23.57
CA VAL A 50 7.75 12.15 23.90
C VAL A 50 8.47 12.59 25.18
N ALA A 51 8.75 13.88 25.36
CA ALA A 51 9.34 14.38 26.59
C ALA A 51 8.46 14.08 27.82
N SER A 52 7.14 14.26 27.70
CA SER A 52 6.19 13.90 28.76
C SER A 52 6.08 12.39 28.97
N GLY A 53 6.17 11.58 27.91
CA GLY A 53 6.16 10.11 27.97
C GLY A 53 7.41 9.54 28.64
N HIS A 54 8.59 10.10 28.36
CA HIS A 54 9.83 9.75 29.05
C HIS A 54 9.78 10.05 30.55
N LEU A 55 9.21 11.20 30.92
CA LEU A 55 9.00 11.56 32.35
C LEU A 55 8.01 10.62 33.04
N ALA A 56 7.03 10.06 32.30
CA ALA A 56 6.04 9.14 32.83
C ALA A 56 6.43 7.65 32.72
N GLY A 57 7.55 7.31 32.06
CA GLY A 57 8.01 5.92 31.88
C GLY A 57 7.16 5.04 30.96
N ILE A 58 6.24 5.62 30.15
CA ILE A 58 5.26 4.91 29.30
C ILE A 58 5.55 5.03 27.80
N ASP A 59 6.78 5.31 27.42
CA ASP A 59 7.15 5.64 26.02
C ASP A 59 6.90 4.48 25.04
N SER A 60 7.19 3.25 25.44
CA SER A 60 6.96 2.05 24.61
C SER A 60 5.47 1.74 24.43
N ASP A 61 4.67 1.88 25.49
CA ASP A 61 3.25 1.57 25.49
C ASP A 61 2.46 2.62 24.70
N LEU A 62 2.82 3.89 24.83
CA LEU A 62 2.19 4.97 24.05
C LEU A 62 2.37 4.77 22.54
N ARG A 63 3.59 4.44 22.09
CA ARG A 63 3.87 4.13 20.68
C ARG A 63 3.07 2.93 20.19
N ARG A 64 2.95 1.89 21.01
CA ARG A 64 2.15 0.70 20.72
C ARG A 64 0.66 1.04 20.58
N TRP A 65 0.11 1.80 21.52
CA TRP A 65 -1.28 2.25 21.45
C TRP A 65 -1.57 3.12 20.22
N LEU A 66 -0.68 4.05 19.89
CA LEU A 66 -0.79 4.88 18.68
C LEU A 66 -0.78 4.01 17.41
N ALA A 67 0.08 2.99 17.34
CA ALA A 67 0.13 2.06 16.22
C ALA A 67 -1.18 1.26 16.10
N ILE A 68 -1.70 0.72 17.22
CA ILE A 68 -2.96 -0.03 17.23
C ILE A 68 -4.12 0.86 16.76
N VAL A 69 -4.26 2.05 17.31
CA VAL A 69 -5.32 3.00 16.93
C VAL A 69 -5.22 3.35 15.44
N THR A 70 -4.01 3.62 14.95
CA THR A 70 -3.78 3.93 13.52
C THR A 70 -4.15 2.76 12.63
N GLY A 71 -3.73 1.56 12.98
CA GLY A 71 -4.02 0.36 12.21
C GLY A 71 -5.52 0.05 12.17
N LEU A 72 -6.21 0.18 13.31
CA LEU A 72 -7.67 0.03 13.38
C LEU A 72 -8.40 1.09 12.54
N MET A 73 -7.93 2.34 12.55
CA MET A 73 -8.48 3.38 11.68
C MET A 73 -8.28 3.06 10.18
N LEU A 74 -7.11 2.56 9.79
CA LEU A 74 -6.85 2.15 8.41
C LEU A 74 -7.75 0.99 7.97
N ILE A 75 -7.96 -0.01 8.84
CA ILE A 75 -8.89 -1.11 8.60
C ILE A 75 -10.32 -0.57 8.42
N TRP A 76 -10.76 0.30 9.31
CA TRP A 76 -12.09 0.90 9.25
C TRP A 76 -12.32 1.67 7.95
N PHE A 77 -11.39 2.57 7.57
CA PHE A 77 -11.49 3.33 6.32
C PHE A 77 -11.42 2.43 5.08
N GLY A 78 -10.63 1.36 5.14
CA GLY A 78 -10.57 0.37 4.07
C GLY A 78 -11.90 -0.37 3.93
N LEU A 79 -12.48 -0.84 5.04
CA LEU A 79 -13.78 -1.52 5.06
C LEU A 79 -14.91 -0.61 4.54
N ALA A 80 -14.91 0.66 4.93
CA ALA A 80 -15.89 1.64 4.45
C ALA A 80 -15.84 1.84 2.92
N LYS A 81 -14.66 1.66 2.30
CA LYS A 81 -14.51 1.73 0.83
C LYS A 81 -14.90 0.43 0.13
N VAL A 82 -14.61 -0.73 0.74
CA VAL A 82 -14.88 -2.05 0.14
C VAL A 82 -16.36 -2.41 0.27
N GLN A 83 -16.94 -2.20 1.45
CA GLN A 83 -18.32 -2.58 1.76
C GLN A 83 -19.01 -1.55 2.67
N PRO A 84 -19.44 -0.42 2.13
CA PRO A 84 -20.03 0.67 2.91
C PRO A 84 -21.32 0.26 3.66
N ARG A 85 -21.95 -0.85 3.27
CA ARG A 85 -23.20 -1.36 3.91
C ARG A 85 -22.97 -2.12 5.21
N LEU A 86 -21.75 -2.64 5.45
CA LEU A 86 -21.44 -3.42 6.65
C LEU A 86 -21.15 -2.55 7.88
N LEU A 87 -20.80 -1.30 7.66
CA LEU A 87 -20.39 -0.42 8.75
C LEU A 87 -21.53 0.50 9.15
N PRO A 88 -21.90 0.50 10.45
CA PRO A 88 -22.80 1.51 10.97
C PRO A 88 -22.16 2.89 10.75
N ASN A 89 -22.98 3.89 10.39
CA ASN A 89 -22.58 5.30 10.33
C ASN A 89 -22.27 5.80 11.75
N LEU A 90 -21.07 5.44 12.27
CA LEU A 90 -20.63 5.93 13.56
C LEU A 90 -20.12 7.36 13.41
N PRO A 91 -20.75 8.36 14.03
CA PRO A 91 -20.32 9.76 13.95
C PRO A 91 -18.95 9.98 14.60
N ILE A 92 -18.49 9.04 15.44
CA ILE A 92 -17.25 9.13 16.22
C ILE A 92 -16.00 9.03 15.32
N PHE A 93 -16.03 8.24 14.22
CA PHE A 93 -14.88 8.07 13.32
C PHE A 93 -14.88 9.02 12.11
N HIS A 94 -15.89 9.87 12.00
CA HIS A 94 -15.92 11.00 11.07
C HIS A 94 -16.16 12.32 11.82
N PRO A 95 -15.31 12.70 12.78
CA PRO A 95 -15.52 13.94 13.55
C PRO A 95 -15.56 15.17 12.65
N PHE A 96 -14.97 15.08 11.46
CA PHE A 96 -14.93 16.17 10.49
C PHE A 96 -16.08 16.16 9.45
N ARG A 97 -16.86 15.08 9.33
CA ARG A 97 -17.97 15.03 8.37
C ARG A 97 -19.17 15.90 8.82
N SER A 98 -19.33 16.07 10.11
CA SER A 98 -20.37 16.91 10.74
C SER A 98 -19.80 18.23 11.27
N SER A 99 -18.50 18.48 11.18
CA SER A 99 -17.88 19.67 11.72
C SER A 99 -18.07 20.86 10.79
N ASN A 100 -18.32 22.02 11.37
CA ASN A 100 -18.33 23.31 10.67
C ASN A 100 -17.04 23.54 9.86
N LEU A 101 -15.92 22.91 10.26
CA LEU A 101 -14.63 22.97 9.57
C LEU A 101 -14.67 22.25 8.21
N HIS A 102 -15.24 21.04 8.13
CA HIS A 102 -15.37 20.32 6.86
C HIS A 102 -16.26 21.09 5.87
N ASN A 103 -17.38 21.61 6.36
CA ASN A 103 -18.28 22.40 5.54
C ASN A 103 -17.64 23.72 5.08
N ARG A 104 -16.85 24.36 5.95
CA ARG A 104 -16.07 25.56 5.59
C ARG A 104 -14.97 25.26 4.57
N LEU A 105 -14.18 24.20 4.77
CA LEU A 105 -13.16 23.77 3.81
C LEU A 105 -13.78 23.41 2.46
N SER A 106 -14.90 22.70 2.47
CA SER A 106 -15.64 22.33 1.27
C SER A 106 -16.18 23.55 0.52
N SER A 107 -16.73 24.53 1.23
CA SER A 107 -17.21 25.79 0.64
C SER A 107 -16.06 26.65 0.11
N VAL A 108 -14.94 26.71 0.82
CA VAL A 108 -13.72 27.39 0.34
C VAL A 108 -13.20 26.73 -0.94
N MET A 109 -13.17 25.39 -1.02
CA MET A 109 -12.78 24.67 -2.23
C MET A 109 -13.70 24.97 -3.41
N VAL A 110 -15.01 25.00 -3.20
CA VAL A 110 -15.99 25.34 -4.24
C VAL A 110 -15.80 26.78 -4.72
N ASN A 111 -15.63 27.73 -3.81
CA ASN A 111 -15.40 29.13 -4.15
C ASN A 111 -14.07 29.34 -4.87
N LEU A 112 -13.00 28.68 -4.41
CA LEU A 112 -11.71 28.69 -5.08
C LEU A 112 -11.77 28.04 -6.47
N SER A 113 -12.51 26.96 -6.66
CA SER A 113 -12.63 26.30 -7.96
C SER A 113 -13.30 27.17 -9.03
N ARG A 114 -14.10 28.16 -8.61
CA ARG A 114 -14.72 29.16 -9.49
C ARG A 114 -13.77 30.31 -9.87
N ALA A 115 -12.70 30.51 -9.11
CA ALA A 115 -11.71 31.55 -9.39
C ALA A 115 -10.75 31.07 -10.48
N ASN A 116 -10.87 31.61 -11.69
CA ASN A 116 -10.07 31.21 -12.86
C ASN A 116 -8.69 31.89 -12.89
N LYS A 117 -7.92 31.79 -11.79
CA LYS A 117 -6.57 32.35 -11.70
C LYS A 117 -5.54 31.23 -11.76
N TRP A 118 -4.33 31.51 -12.28
CA TRP A 118 -3.26 30.53 -12.46
C TRP A 118 -2.78 29.86 -11.17
N TRP A 119 -2.86 30.55 -10.02
CA TRP A 119 -2.44 30.04 -8.71
C TRP A 119 -3.56 29.27 -7.95
N THR A 120 -4.81 29.32 -8.44
CA THR A 120 -5.96 28.64 -7.84
C THR A 120 -5.71 27.13 -7.60
N PRO A 121 -5.09 26.36 -8.53
CA PRO A 121 -4.81 24.95 -8.27
C PRO A 121 -3.87 24.73 -7.08
N GLY A 122 -2.88 25.62 -6.88
CA GLY A 122 -1.97 25.53 -5.73
C GLY A 122 -2.69 25.71 -4.40
N LEU A 123 -3.57 26.71 -4.29
CA LEU A 123 -4.40 26.90 -3.09
C LEU A 123 -5.40 25.76 -2.87
N LEU A 124 -6.01 25.25 -3.94
CA LEU A 124 -6.86 24.06 -3.86
C LEU A 124 -6.08 22.86 -3.32
N GLY A 125 -4.84 22.69 -3.78
CA GLY A 125 -3.94 21.65 -3.30
C GLY A 125 -3.60 21.81 -1.81
N LEU A 126 -3.33 23.03 -1.37
CA LEU A 126 -3.05 23.33 0.04
C LEU A 126 -4.23 22.98 0.93
N VAL A 127 -5.43 23.41 0.57
CA VAL A 127 -6.68 23.09 1.31
C VAL A 127 -6.96 21.59 1.28
N TRP A 128 -6.77 20.95 0.13
CA TRP A 128 -6.97 19.50 0.00
C TRP A 128 -5.96 18.70 0.80
N GLY A 129 -4.73 19.17 0.91
CA GLY A 129 -3.70 18.55 1.77
C GLY A 129 -4.03 18.58 3.26
N LEU A 130 -4.87 19.52 3.70
CA LEU A 130 -5.38 19.56 5.08
C LEU A 130 -6.55 18.58 5.31
N MET A 131 -7.12 18.01 4.23
CA MET A 131 -8.27 17.12 4.35
C MET A 131 -7.80 15.73 4.81
N PRO A 132 -8.23 15.27 6.01
CA PRO A 132 -7.72 14.06 6.59
C PRO A 132 -8.17 12.82 5.81
N CYS A 133 -7.24 11.95 5.46
CA CYS A 133 -7.50 10.61 4.93
C CYS A 133 -6.71 9.57 5.73
N GLY A 134 -7.13 8.29 5.66
CA GLY A 134 -6.54 7.23 6.49
C GLY A 134 -5.01 7.12 6.37
N PHE A 135 -4.47 7.20 5.15
CA PHE A 135 -3.03 7.16 4.93
C PHE A 135 -2.32 8.42 5.45
N LEU A 136 -2.97 9.57 5.39
CA LEU A 136 -2.42 10.81 5.92
C LEU A 136 -2.26 10.73 7.44
N TYR A 137 -3.24 10.16 8.16
CA TYR A 137 -3.11 9.95 9.59
C TYR A 137 -1.91 9.06 9.95
N ALA A 138 -1.71 7.97 9.20
CA ALA A 138 -0.54 7.10 9.42
C ALA A 138 0.79 7.85 9.23
N ALA A 139 0.88 8.69 8.20
CA ALA A 139 2.04 9.52 7.94
C ALA A 139 2.24 10.60 9.03
N GLN A 140 1.15 11.21 9.52
CA GLN A 140 1.18 12.20 10.61
C GLN A 140 1.65 11.60 11.93
N ILE A 141 1.25 10.36 12.24
CA ILE A 141 1.76 9.66 13.43
C ILE A 141 3.26 9.40 13.30
N LYS A 142 3.71 8.99 12.10
CA LYS A 142 5.15 8.86 11.84
C LYS A 142 5.90 10.17 11.99
N ALA A 143 5.33 11.28 11.56
CA ALA A 143 5.91 12.60 11.76
C ALA A 143 5.97 12.97 13.26
N ALA A 144 4.94 12.65 14.04
CA ALA A 144 4.95 12.84 15.51
C ALA A 144 6.05 12.02 16.21
N GLU A 145 6.25 10.77 15.80
CA GLU A 145 7.29 9.88 16.33
C GLU A 145 8.71 10.45 16.14
N THR A 146 8.93 11.30 15.13
CA THR A 146 10.26 11.91 14.90
C THR A 146 10.66 12.92 15.96
N SER A 147 9.71 13.46 16.71
CA SER A 147 9.91 14.46 17.76
C SER A 147 10.76 15.68 17.32
N SER A 148 10.70 16.01 16.04
CA SER A 148 11.50 17.08 15.43
C SER A 148 10.72 17.79 14.34
N ILE A 149 10.75 19.12 14.32
CA ILE A 149 10.12 19.94 13.27
C ILE A 149 10.67 19.56 11.89
N TRP A 150 11.99 19.43 11.78
CA TRP A 150 12.67 19.16 10.52
C TRP A 150 12.42 17.74 10.00
N LEU A 151 12.56 16.76 10.87
CA LEU A 151 12.32 15.35 10.49
C LEU A 151 10.84 15.06 10.27
N GLY A 152 9.94 15.67 11.05
CA GLY A 152 8.50 15.56 10.84
C GLY A 152 8.08 16.20 9.52
N GLY A 153 8.61 17.38 9.20
CA GLY A 153 8.41 18.02 7.90
C GLY A 153 8.97 17.19 6.73
N ALA A 154 10.20 16.69 6.88
CA ALA A 154 10.84 15.85 5.86
C ALA A 154 10.10 14.52 5.64
N SER A 155 9.62 13.87 6.71
CA SER A 155 8.82 12.65 6.64
C SER A 155 7.53 12.86 5.85
N MET A 156 6.79 13.94 6.15
CA MET A 156 5.56 14.27 5.44
C MET A 156 5.80 14.78 4.01
N PHE A 157 6.93 15.43 3.76
CA PHE A 157 7.38 15.77 2.40
C PHE A 157 7.65 14.52 1.57
N ALA A 158 8.41 13.57 2.12
CA ALA A 158 8.70 12.29 1.48
C ALA A 158 7.41 11.47 1.20
N PHE A 159 6.47 11.45 2.15
CA PHE A 159 5.14 10.87 1.94
C PHE A 159 4.40 11.55 0.77
N GLY A 160 4.41 12.87 0.72
CA GLY A 160 3.82 13.64 -0.38
C GLY A 160 4.46 13.33 -1.73
N LEU A 161 5.79 13.25 -1.80
CA LEU A 161 6.52 12.84 -3.01
C LEU A 161 6.16 11.42 -3.43
N GLY A 162 6.07 10.47 -2.49
CA GLY A 162 5.69 9.08 -2.77
C GLY A 162 4.28 8.94 -3.34
N THR A 163 3.35 9.81 -2.94
CA THR A 163 1.98 9.83 -3.49
C THR A 163 1.84 10.59 -4.80
N LEU A 164 2.82 11.41 -5.18
CA LEU A 164 2.78 12.29 -6.35
C LEU A 164 2.63 11.52 -7.68
N PRO A 165 3.40 10.46 -7.98
CA PRO A 165 3.27 9.72 -9.23
C PRO A 165 1.87 9.10 -9.39
N SER A 166 1.33 8.52 -8.32
CA SER A 166 0.00 7.91 -8.34
C SER A 166 -1.11 8.96 -8.54
N MET A 167 -1.00 10.11 -7.89
CA MET A 167 -1.97 11.19 -7.99
C MET A 167 -1.93 11.90 -9.34
N LEU A 168 -0.73 12.15 -9.91
CA LEU A 168 -0.57 12.65 -11.27
C LEU A 168 -1.10 11.63 -12.29
N GLY A 169 -0.72 10.36 -12.14
CA GLY A 169 -1.19 9.29 -13.01
C GLY A 169 -2.71 9.14 -13.00
N VAL A 170 -3.33 9.06 -11.82
CA VAL A 170 -4.78 8.99 -11.70
C VAL A 170 -5.44 10.27 -12.23
N GLY A 171 -4.90 11.46 -11.91
CA GLY A 171 -5.42 12.72 -12.40
C GLY A 171 -5.42 12.82 -13.94
N MET A 172 -4.37 12.41 -14.58
CA MET A 172 -4.26 12.42 -16.05
C MET A 172 -5.06 11.29 -16.72
N LEU A 173 -5.13 10.12 -16.08
CA LEU A 173 -5.78 8.93 -16.63
C LEU A 173 -7.27 8.86 -16.33
N THR A 174 -7.81 9.68 -15.43
CA THR A 174 -9.26 9.66 -15.09
C THR A 174 -10.16 9.92 -16.27
N SER A 175 -9.70 10.66 -17.27
CA SER A 175 -10.42 10.89 -18.53
C SER A 175 -10.53 9.62 -19.42
N PHE A 176 -9.63 8.65 -19.24
CA PHE A 176 -9.57 7.40 -20.00
C PHE A 176 -10.25 6.23 -19.30
N PHE A 177 -10.58 6.36 -18.00
CA PHE A 177 -11.22 5.28 -17.25
C PHE A 177 -12.74 5.43 -17.23
N SER A 178 -13.44 4.33 -17.59
CA SER A 178 -14.88 4.21 -17.40
C SER A 178 -15.24 4.25 -15.90
N ALA A 179 -16.50 4.58 -15.59
CA ALA A 179 -16.99 4.63 -14.21
C ALA A 179 -16.75 3.33 -13.43
N ASP A 180 -16.88 2.17 -14.10
CA ASP A 180 -16.61 0.85 -13.51
C ASP A 180 -15.15 0.65 -13.10
N LYS A 181 -14.20 1.10 -13.92
CA LYS A 181 -12.77 1.00 -13.61
C LYS A 181 -12.38 1.89 -12.43
N ARG A 182 -13.01 3.06 -12.32
CA ARG A 182 -12.82 3.95 -11.14
C ARG A 182 -13.33 3.30 -9.86
N SER A 183 -14.52 2.69 -9.89
CA SER A 183 -15.07 1.95 -8.75
C SER A 183 -14.13 0.81 -8.31
N GLN A 184 -13.56 0.07 -9.26
CA GLN A 184 -12.59 -1.00 -8.96
C GLN A 184 -11.32 -0.47 -8.31
N LEU A 185 -10.79 0.67 -8.77
CA LEU A 185 -9.63 1.31 -8.15
C LEU A 185 -9.89 1.72 -6.70
N PHE A 186 -11.07 2.26 -6.40
CA PHE A 186 -11.46 2.61 -5.03
C PHE A 186 -11.57 1.37 -4.13
N GLN A 187 -12.08 0.25 -4.64
CA GLN A 187 -12.16 -1.00 -3.90
C GLN A 187 -10.77 -1.58 -3.64
N VAL A 188 -9.87 -1.58 -4.65
CA VAL A 188 -8.47 -2.00 -4.47
C VAL A 188 -7.77 -1.14 -3.42
N ALA A 189 -7.93 0.18 -3.47
CA ALA A 189 -7.39 1.07 -2.45
C ALA A 189 -7.96 0.77 -1.05
N GLY A 190 -9.23 0.36 -0.95
CA GLY A 190 -9.83 -0.10 0.30
C GLY A 190 -9.17 -1.38 0.84
N TRP A 191 -8.96 -2.37 -0.01
CA TRP A 191 -8.26 -3.61 0.37
C TRP A 191 -6.82 -3.38 0.79
N VAL A 192 -6.09 -2.51 0.07
CA VAL A 192 -4.73 -2.10 0.46
C VAL A 192 -4.73 -1.41 1.82
N SER A 193 -5.71 -0.53 2.09
CA SER A 193 -5.86 0.11 3.39
C SER A 193 -6.08 -0.90 4.52
N ILE A 194 -6.95 -1.91 4.32
CA ILE A 194 -7.20 -2.97 5.29
C ILE A 194 -5.91 -3.74 5.55
N PHE A 195 -5.23 -4.14 4.49
CA PHE A 195 -3.98 -4.91 4.60
C PHE A 195 -2.91 -4.15 5.38
N VAL A 196 -2.66 -2.88 5.03
CA VAL A 196 -1.71 -2.03 5.75
C VAL A 196 -2.14 -1.83 7.20
N GLY A 197 -3.43 -1.63 7.46
CA GLY A 197 -3.96 -1.49 8.82
C GLY A 197 -3.73 -2.74 9.67
N ILE A 198 -3.96 -3.94 9.14
CA ILE A 198 -3.67 -5.22 9.81
C ILE A 198 -2.16 -5.30 10.11
N MET A 199 -1.32 -4.96 9.14
CA MET A 199 0.14 -4.94 9.30
C MET A 199 0.59 -4.03 10.45
N VAL A 200 -0.01 -2.84 10.54
CA VAL A 200 0.30 -1.87 11.59
C VAL A 200 -0.14 -2.36 12.98
N VAL A 201 -1.33 -2.98 13.07
CA VAL A 201 -1.84 -3.55 14.35
C VAL A 201 -1.00 -4.73 14.80
N MET A 202 -0.57 -5.59 13.86
CA MET A 202 0.24 -6.78 14.17
C MET A 202 1.72 -6.45 14.41
N ARG A 203 2.12 -5.20 14.26
CA ARG A 203 3.48 -4.74 14.53
C ARG A 203 3.75 -4.79 16.04
N ASN A 204 4.11 -5.95 16.54
CA ASN A 204 4.78 -6.09 17.83
C ASN A 204 6.19 -5.52 17.72
N GLY A 205 6.81 -5.08 18.84
CA GLY A 205 8.11 -4.39 18.84
C GLY A 205 9.27 -5.09 18.13
N ASP A 206 9.13 -6.38 17.82
CA ASP A 206 10.07 -7.13 17.01
C ASP A 206 9.84 -6.82 15.52
N MET A 207 10.93 -6.67 14.79
CA MET A 207 10.96 -6.30 13.35
C MET A 207 10.43 -7.42 12.46
N VAL A 208 9.15 -7.79 12.59
CA VAL A 208 8.53 -8.80 11.74
C VAL A 208 8.21 -8.17 10.37
N ASP A 209 8.83 -8.66 9.33
CA ASP A 209 8.53 -8.27 7.97
C ASP A 209 7.40 -9.11 7.37
N TYR A 210 6.19 -8.57 7.43
CA TYR A 210 5.01 -9.22 6.84
C TYR A 210 4.90 -9.03 5.32
N THR A 211 5.75 -8.21 4.69
CA THR A 211 5.63 -7.93 3.25
C THR A 211 5.93 -9.18 2.43
N GLY A 212 6.86 -10.02 2.85
CA GLY A 212 7.15 -11.30 2.22
C GLY A 212 5.96 -12.28 2.29
N HIS A 213 5.36 -12.43 3.47
CA HIS A 213 4.16 -13.28 3.64
C HIS A 213 2.95 -12.74 2.87
N GLY A 214 2.78 -11.41 2.84
CA GLY A 214 1.76 -10.74 2.04
C GLY A 214 1.93 -10.98 0.54
N ALA A 215 3.17 -10.97 0.05
CA ALA A 215 3.50 -11.28 -1.34
C ALA A 215 3.12 -12.71 -1.72
N ILE A 216 3.52 -13.70 -0.90
CA ILE A 216 3.17 -15.12 -1.11
C ILE A 216 1.64 -15.29 -1.07
N PHE A 217 0.94 -14.68 -0.12
CA PHE A 217 -0.51 -14.75 -0.02
C PHE A 217 -1.23 -14.17 -1.24
N CYS A 218 -0.81 -13.00 -1.71
CA CYS A 218 -1.37 -12.39 -2.93
C CYS A 218 -1.13 -13.27 -4.16
N LEU A 219 0.08 -13.85 -4.29
CA LEU A 219 0.42 -14.73 -5.39
C LEU A 219 -0.39 -16.03 -5.34
N MET A 220 -0.58 -16.61 -4.15
CA MET A 220 -1.43 -17.76 -3.91
C MET A 220 -2.88 -17.49 -4.36
N LEU A 221 -3.48 -16.39 -3.91
CA LEU A 221 -4.84 -16.00 -4.31
C LEU A 221 -4.96 -15.79 -5.82
N ALA A 222 -3.96 -15.20 -6.46
CA ALA A 222 -3.93 -15.02 -7.91
C ALA A 222 -3.87 -16.38 -8.65
N LEU A 223 -3.19 -17.38 -8.09
CA LEU A 223 -3.06 -18.72 -8.66
C LEU A 223 -4.35 -19.54 -8.53
N VAL A 224 -5.01 -19.49 -7.37
CA VAL A 224 -6.26 -20.23 -7.11
C VAL A 224 -7.53 -19.46 -7.47
N ALA A 225 -7.41 -18.26 -8.03
CA ALA A 225 -8.53 -17.36 -8.30
C ALA A 225 -9.65 -18.01 -9.16
N ARG A 226 -9.31 -18.87 -10.13
CA ARG A 226 -10.29 -19.58 -10.97
C ARG A 226 -11.07 -20.64 -10.19
N PRO A 227 -10.43 -21.65 -9.58
CA PRO A 227 -11.19 -22.65 -8.82
C PRO A 227 -11.95 -22.04 -7.64
N LEU A 228 -11.39 -21.01 -6.99
CA LEU A 228 -12.02 -20.33 -5.87
C LEU A 228 -13.26 -19.51 -6.28
N SER A 229 -13.37 -19.13 -7.55
CA SER A 229 -14.47 -18.27 -8.03
C SER A 229 -15.87 -18.89 -7.89
N ARG A 230 -15.97 -20.20 -7.67
CA ARG A 230 -17.26 -20.89 -7.35
C ARG A 230 -17.82 -20.44 -6.02
N PHE A 231 -16.97 -20.20 -5.03
CA PHE A 231 -17.36 -19.82 -3.67
C PHE A 231 -17.12 -18.33 -3.41
N TRP A 232 -16.08 -17.76 -4.01
CA TRP A 232 -15.65 -16.38 -3.82
C TRP A 232 -15.12 -15.79 -5.12
N SER A 233 -15.93 -14.95 -5.77
CA SER A 233 -15.63 -14.38 -7.09
C SER A 233 -14.59 -13.26 -7.09
N GLN A 234 -14.36 -12.62 -5.93
CA GLN A 234 -13.49 -11.44 -5.84
C GLN A 234 -12.03 -11.69 -6.28
N PRO A 235 -11.36 -12.78 -5.87
CA PRO A 235 -9.99 -13.04 -6.33
C PRO A 235 -9.85 -13.15 -7.84
N LEU A 236 -10.87 -13.68 -8.54
CA LEU A 236 -10.84 -13.75 -9.99
C LEU A 236 -10.97 -12.36 -10.64
N ARG A 237 -11.85 -11.53 -10.09
CA ARG A 237 -12.04 -10.14 -10.54
C ARG A 237 -10.77 -9.31 -10.39
N TYR A 238 -10.05 -9.48 -9.30
CA TYR A 238 -8.83 -8.73 -8.96
C TYR A 238 -7.52 -9.49 -9.25
N ARG A 239 -7.57 -10.58 -10.01
CA ARG A 239 -6.43 -11.47 -10.22
C ARG A 239 -5.17 -10.76 -10.71
N ARG A 240 -5.31 -9.78 -11.62
CA ARG A 240 -4.18 -8.97 -12.11
C ARG A 240 -3.61 -8.09 -11.01
N ALA A 241 -4.49 -7.42 -10.26
CA ALA A 241 -4.08 -6.56 -9.14
C ALA A 241 -3.38 -7.36 -8.03
N LEU A 242 -3.86 -8.58 -7.74
CA LEU A 242 -3.20 -9.50 -6.82
C LEU A 242 -1.80 -9.90 -7.29
N GLY A 243 -1.63 -10.21 -8.57
CA GLY A 243 -0.31 -10.57 -9.13
C GLY A 243 0.67 -9.39 -9.11
N VAL A 244 0.24 -8.20 -9.52
CA VAL A 244 1.05 -6.98 -9.46
C VAL A 244 1.33 -6.59 -8.01
N GLY A 245 0.35 -6.69 -7.12
CA GLY A 245 0.49 -6.45 -5.69
C GLY A 245 1.51 -7.38 -5.04
N ALA A 246 1.51 -8.67 -5.40
CA ALA A 246 2.51 -9.62 -4.96
C ALA A 246 3.94 -9.18 -5.37
N PHE A 247 4.12 -8.73 -6.61
CA PHE A 247 5.41 -8.21 -7.08
C PHE A 247 5.86 -6.96 -6.33
N VAL A 248 4.97 -5.98 -6.13
CA VAL A 248 5.29 -4.75 -5.38
C VAL A 248 5.67 -5.06 -3.93
N LEU A 249 4.93 -5.97 -3.28
CA LEU A 249 5.24 -6.41 -1.91
C LEU A 249 6.58 -7.17 -1.86
N SER A 250 6.92 -7.95 -2.90
CA SER A 250 8.22 -8.63 -2.98
C SER A 250 9.37 -7.63 -3.13
N ILE A 251 9.20 -6.53 -3.89
CA ILE A 251 10.19 -5.45 -3.96
C ILE A 251 10.35 -4.78 -2.59
N ALA A 252 9.25 -4.46 -1.93
CA ALA A 252 9.28 -3.85 -0.59
C ALA A 252 9.99 -4.77 0.42
N HIS A 253 9.71 -6.08 0.38
CA HIS A 253 10.40 -7.10 1.18
C HIS A 253 11.90 -7.09 0.92
N THR A 254 12.31 -7.13 -0.35
CA THR A 254 13.73 -7.10 -0.74
C THR A 254 14.42 -5.84 -0.25
N GLY A 255 13.79 -4.67 -0.40
CA GLY A 255 14.33 -3.40 0.10
C GLY A 255 14.55 -3.41 1.61
N ARG A 256 13.59 -3.92 2.37
CA ARG A 256 13.72 -4.05 3.84
C ARG A 256 14.81 -5.03 4.24
N MET A 257 14.95 -6.16 3.53
CA MET A 257 16.01 -7.13 3.79
C MET A 257 17.40 -6.56 3.48
N LEU A 258 17.54 -5.81 2.39
CA LEU A 258 18.78 -5.12 2.05
C LEU A 258 19.17 -4.09 3.12
N GLU A 259 18.22 -3.32 3.62
CA GLU A 259 18.45 -2.31 4.65
C GLU A 259 18.78 -2.93 6.00
N HIS A 260 17.96 -3.90 6.46
CA HIS A 260 18.03 -4.42 7.82
C HIS A 260 19.01 -5.57 8.02
N SER A 261 19.01 -6.54 7.08
CA SER A 261 19.79 -7.76 7.26
C SER A 261 21.16 -7.64 6.61
N LEU A 262 21.29 -6.90 5.53
CA LEU A 262 22.52 -6.79 4.76
C LEU A 262 23.23 -5.44 4.89
N ASN A 263 22.59 -4.43 5.51
CA ASN A 263 23.10 -3.05 5.57
C ASN A 263 23.65 -2.58 4.21
N TRP A 264 22.94 -2.89 3.12
CA TRP A 264 23.32 -2.65 1.72
C TRP A 264 24.61 -3.33 1.27
N ASN A 265 25.19 -4.25 2.07
CA ASN A 265 26.40 -4.99 1.74
C ASN A 265 26.05 -6.38 1.19
N ILE A 266 25.94 -6.47 -0.14
CA ILE A 266 25.58 -7.71 -0.83
C ILE A 266 26.68 -8.79 -0.67
N GLN A 267 27.93 -8.41 -0.41
CA GLN A 267 29.04 -9.36 -0.25
C GLN A 267 28.85 -10.29 0.96
N VAL A 268 28.09 -9.84 1.96
CA VAL A 268 27.74 -10.65 3.15
C VAL A 268 27.07 -11.98 2.77
N VAL A 269 26.34 -12.01 1.65
CA VAL A 269 25.65 -13.22 1.17
C VAL A 269 26.62 -14.39 0.94
N TYR A 270 27.82 -14.12 0.46
CA TYR A 270 28.82 -15.17 0.18
C TYR A 270 29.39 -15.81 1.46
N PHE A 271 29.24 -15.15 2.60
CA PHE A 271 29.71 -15.66 3.89
C PHE A 271 28.60 -16.28 4.75
N MET A 272 27.36 -16.28 4.24
CA MET A 272 26.23 -16.94 4.90
C MET A 272 26.29 -18.46 4.77
N LEU A 273 25.55 -19.15 5.62
CA LEU A 273 25.38 -20.59 5.52
C LEU A 273 24.80 -20.99 4.15
N PRO A 274 25.19 -22.15 3.59
CA PRO A 274 24.70 -22.60 2.28
C PRO A 274 23.17 -22.60 2.16
N GLN A 275 22.45 -22.93 3.24
CA GLN A 275 21.00 -22.88 3.30
C GLN A 275 20.46 -21.46 3.09
N HIS A 276 21.07 -20.47 3.74
CA HIS A 276 20.66 -19.07 3.60
C HIS A 276 21.02 -18.50 2.23
N GLN A 277 22.18 -18.89 1.66
CA GLN A 277 22.55 -18.54 0.29
C GLN A 277 21.51 -19.08 -0.70
N LEU A 278 21.14 -20.37 -0.56
CA LEU A 278 20.08 -20.98 -1.38
C LEU A 278 18.76 -20.19 -1.25
N GLY A 279 18.40 -19.84 -0.01
CA GLY A 279 17.20 -19.03 0.25
C GLY A 279 17.23 -17.69 -0.47
N ILE A 280 18.32 -16.94 -0.39
CA ILE A 280 18.46 -15.64 -1.05
C ILE A 280 18.36 -15.79 -2.57
N TRP A 281 19.11 -16.73 -3.17
CA TRP A 281 19.10 -16.92 -4.62
C TRP A 281 17.74 -17.37 -5.15
N THR A 282 17.04 -18.25 -4.43
CA THR A 282 15.67 -18.65 -4.81
C THR A 282 14.69 -17.46 -4.73
N GLY A 283 14.84 -16.56 -3.76
CA GLY A 283 14.08 -15.32 -3.68
C GLY A 283 14.35 -14.38 -4.86
N VAL A 284 15.63 -14.15 -5.19
CA VAL A 284 16.05 -13.33 -6.33
C VAL A 284 15.50 -13.87 -7.65
N VAL A 285 15.63 -15.18 -7.89
CA VAL A 285 15.08 -15.82 -9.10
C VAL A 285 13.57 -15.72 -9.14
N SER A 286 12.87 -15.92 -7.99
CA SER A 286 11.43 -15.75 -7.91
C SER A 286 11.02 -14.32 -8.30
N LEU A 287 11.68 -13.31 -7.75
CA LEU A 287 11.42 -11.89 -8.06
C LEU A 287 11.67 -11.60 -9.56
N ALA A 288 12.77 -12.10 -10.11
CA ALA A 288 13.09 -11.95 -11.53
C ALA A 288 12.02 -12.59 -12.44
N LEU A 289 11.49 -13.75 -12.08
CA LEU A 289 10.38 -14.39 -12.79
C LEU A 289 9.09 -13.59 -12.70
N MET A 290 8.84 -12.90 -11.58
CA MET A 290 7.64 -12.07 -11.39
C MET A 290 7.70 -10.76 -12.18
N LEU A 291 8.88 -10.24 -12.48
CA LEU A 291 9.06 -8.97 -13.19
C LEU A 291 8.33 -8.93 -14.55
N PRO A 292 8.58 -9.86 -15.50
CA PRO A 292 7.89 -9.82 -16.79
C PRO A 292 6.37 -10.03 -16.65
N LEU A 293 5.90 -10.74 -15.63
CA LEU A 293 4.48 -10.93 -15.36
C LEU A 293 3.82 -9.61 -14.94
N ALA A 294 4.46 -8.87 -14.06
CA ALA A 294 3.98 -7.58 -13.60
C ALA A 294 3.97 -6.56 -14.74
N LEU A 295 5.07 -6.49 -15.52
CA LEU A 295 5.22 -5.57 -16.65
C LEU A 295 4.25 -5.85 -17.80
N THR A 296 3.70 -7.07 -17.91
CA THR A 296 2.76 -7.45 -18.97
C THR A 296 1.31 -7.59 -18.47
N SER A 297 1.01 -7.15 -17.26
CA SER A 297 -0.32 -7.31 -16.64
C SER A 297 -1.33 -6.21 -17.01
N PHE A 298 -1.25 -5.62 -18.22
CA PHE A 298 -2.19 -4.62 -18.73
C PHE A 298 -2.79 -5.02 -20.09
N ASP A 299 -3.94 -4.44 -20.44
CA ASP A 299 -4.75 -4.90 -21.59
C ASP A 299 -4.01 -4.80 -22.93
N ALA A 300 -3.20 -3.78 -23.16
CA ALA A 300 -2.43 -3.65 -24.40
C ALA A 300 -1.40 -4.77 -24.54
N ALA A 301 -0.70 -5.15 -23.46
CA ALA A 301 0.24 -6.27 -23.49
C ALA A 301 -0.47 -7.61 -23.76
N VAL A 302 -1.67 -7.83 -23.18
CA VAL A 302 -2.47 -9.04 -23.44
C VAL A 302 -2.84 -9.13 -24.92
N LYS A 303 -3.26 -8.01 -25.53
CA LYS A 303 -3.61 -7.96 -26.96
C LYS A 303 -2.39 -8.17 -27.86
N TYR A 304 -1.27 -7.55 -27.52
CA TYR A 304 -0.03 -7.61 -28.30
C TYR A 304 0.61 -9.01 -28.25
N LEU A 305 0.72 -9.60 -27.07
CA LEU A 305 1.37 -10.89 -26.87
C LEU A 305 0.48 -12.11 -27.17
N GLY A 306 -0.85 -11.96 -27.17
CA GLY A 306 -1.81 -13.02 -27.50
C GLY A 306 -1.55 -14.34 -26.75
N GLN A 307 -1.20 -15.40 -27.46
CA GLN A 307 -0.93 -16.73 -26.88
C GLN A 307 0.35 -16.75 -26.02
N TRP A 308 1.36 -15.95 -26.37
CA TRP A 308 2.61 -15.84 -25.62
C TRP A 308 2.36 -15.25 -24.24
N TRP A 309 1.38 -14.36 -24.07
CA TRP A 309 1.00 -13.84 -22.77
C TRP A 309 0.62 -14.98 -21.78
N ARG A 310 -0.15 -15.94 -22.26
CA ARG A 310 -0.55 -17.09 -21.42
C ARG A 310 0.66 -17.95 -21.03
N ARG A 311 1.58 -18.22 -21.96
CA ARG A 311 2.81 -18.97 -21.70
C ARG A 311 3.70 -18.24 -20.71
N LEU A 312 3.89 -16.93 -20.90
CA LEU A 312 4.67 -16.09 -19.99
C LEU A 312 4.11 -16.16 -18.57
N HIS A 313 2.78 -16.03 -18.42
CA HIS A 313 2.13 -16.05 -17.11
C HIS A 313 2.14 -17.44 -16.42
N LEU A 314 2.58 -18.50 -17.07
CA LEU A 314 2.88 -19.80 -16.42
C LEU A 314 4.09 -19.69 -15.51
N LEU A 315 5.01 -18.74 -15.72
CA LEU A 315 6.16 -18.48 -14.85
C LEU A 315 5.73 -18.11 -13.41
N SER A 316 4.48 -17.75 -13.20
CA SER A 316 3.92 -17.56 -11.85
C SER A 316 3.95 -18.83 -10.98
N VAL A 317 4.00 -20.03 -11.59
CA VAL A 317 4.08 -21.29 -10.83
C VAL A 317 5.48 -21.51 -10.27
N PRO A 318 6.56 -21.53 -11.08
CA PRO A 318 7.91 -21.64 -10.54
C PRO A 318 8.25 -20.47 -9.60
N ALA A 319 7.79 -19.24 -9.88
CA ALA A 319 7.97 -18.13 -8.97
C ALA A 319 7.34 -18.41 -7.59
N PHE A 320 6.13 -18.97 -7.54
CA PHE A 320 5.46 -19.33 -6.29
C PHE A 320 6.18 -20.44 -5.52
N ILE A 321 6.67 -21.48 -6.22
CA ILE A 321 7.45 -22.55 -5.59
C ILE A 321 8.75 -22.00 -5.00
N LEU A 322 9.49 -21.21 -5.79
CA LEU A 322 10.76 -20.62 -5.36
C LEU A 322 10.56 -19.62 -4.18
N SER A 323 9.46 -18.86 -4.16
CA SER A 323 9.14 -18.01 -3.01
C SER A 323 8.85 -18.83 -1.75
N GLY A 324 8.24 -20.01 -1.88
CA GLY A 324 8.07 -20.96 -0.79
C GLY A 324 9.40 -21.52 -0.26
N VAL A 325 10.30 -21.93 -1.16
CA VAL A 325 11.65 -22.39 -0.78
C VAL A 325 12.43 -21.28 -0.09
N HIS A 326 12.38 -20.05 -0.62
CA HIS A 326 12.96 -18.86 0.00
C HIS A 326 12.44 -18.65 1.43
N ALA A 327 11.12 -18.70 1.62
CA ALA A 327 10.51 -18.50 2.93
C ALA A 327 10.95 -19.56 3.95
N VAL A 328 11.02 -20.82 3.54
CA VAL A 328 11.48 -21.91 4.41
C VAL A 328 12.97 -21.77 4.76
N ALA A 329 13.81 -21.42 3.78
CA ALA A 329 15.26 -21.37 3.95
C ALA A 329 15.75 -20.13 4.69
N MET A 330 15.01 -19.00 4.62
CA MET A 330 15.39 -17.70 5.22
C MET A 330 14.54 -17.29 6.38
N GLY A 331 13.30 -17.79 6.48
CA GLY A 331 12.32 -17.30 7.45
C GLY A 331 12.67 -17.66 8.88
N SER A 332 12.70 -16.65 9.76
CA SER A 332 12.97 -16.82 11.20
C SER A 332 11.91 -17.64 11.95
N HIS A 333 10.72 -17.81 11.36
CA HIS A 333 9.63 -18.63 11.91
C HIS A 333 9.55 -20.03 11.25
N TYR A 334 10.52 -20.38 10.44
CA TYR A 334 10.63 -21.63 9.71
C TYR A 334 12.01 -22.27 9.97
N LEU A 335 12.39 -23.25 9.17
CA LEU A 335 13.69 -23.91 9.31
C LEU A 335 14.89 -22.99 9.05
N GLY A 336 14.67 -21.81 8.46
CA GLY A 336 15.68 -20.78 8.26
C GLY A 336 16.24 -20.18 9.56
N ALA A 337 15.51 -20.29 10.68
CA ALA A 337 16.00 -19.89 11.99
C ALA A 337 17.14 -20.77 12.55
N LEU A 338 17.44 -21.90 11.89
CA LEU A 338 18.38 -22.95 12.37
C LEU A 338 17.96 -23.60 13.69
N GLU A 339 16.85 -23.21 14.26
CA GLU A 339 16.23 -23.82 15.44
C GLU A 339 15.17 -24.84 15.00
N TRP A 340 15.40 -26.11 15.32
CA TRP A 340 14.48 -27.21 14.97
C TRP A 340 13.40 -27.39 16.06
N SER A 341 12.81 -26.28 16.51
CA SER A 341 11.68 -26.34 17.44
C SER A 341 10.46 -26.99 16.77
N MET A 342 9.62 -27.66 17.58
CA MET A 342 8.35 -28.25 17.08
C MET A 342 7.47 -27.19 16.37
N GLU A 343 7.51 -25.98 16.86
CA GLU A 343 6.73 -24.86 16.29
C GLU A 343 7.21 -24.49 14.88
N ASN A 344 8.53 -24.37 14.66
CA ASN A 344 9.12 -24.05 13.36
C ASN A 344 8.90 -25.21 12.35
N GLN A 345 8.98 -26.46 12.81
CA GLN A 345 8.66 -27.63 11.99
C GLN A 345 7.20 -27.64 11.56
N LEU A 346 6.28 -27.38 12.49
CA LEU A 346 4.83 -27.35 12.20
C LEU A 346 4.50 -26.21 11.22
N ARG A 347 5.04 -25.02 11.42
CA ARG A 347 4.84 -23.88 10.53
C ARG A 347 5.38 -24.15 9.12
N THR A 348 6.55 -24.79 9.02
CA THR A 348 7.14 -25.20 7.74
C THR A 348 6.26 -26.23 7.04
N LEU A 349 5.79 -27.25 7.77
CA LEU A 349 4.88 -28.28 7.24
C LEU A 349 3.59 -27.65 6.71
N LEU A 350 2.99 -26.74 7.48
CA LEU A 350 1.78 -26.03 7.07
C LEU A 350 2.00 -25.20 5.80
N LEU A 351 3.11 -24.47 5.70
CA LEU A 351 3.43 -23.70 4.49
C LEU A 351 3.58 -24.60 3.28
N VAL A 352 4.33 -25.71 3.41
CA VAL A 352 4.54 -26.68 2.33
C VAL A 352 3.20 -27.31 1.93
N MET A 353 2.37 -27.73 2.88
CA MET A 353 1.02 -28.25 2.61
C MET A 353 0.17 -27.25 1.83
N VAL A 354 0.15 -25.98 2.26
CA VAL A 354 -0.60 -24.92 1.55
C VAL A 354 -0.09 -24.77 0.11
N ILE A 355 1.22 -24.75 -0.10
CA ILE A 355 1.80 -24.67 -1.45
C ILE A 355 1.34 -25.87 -2.31
N LEU A 356 1.42 -27.08 -1.78
CA LEU A 356 0.99 -28.28 -2.49
C LEU A 356 -0.52 -28.24 -2.82
N VAL A 357 -1.36 -27.84 -1.88
CA VAL A 357 -2.80 -27.69 -2.11
C VAL A 357 -3.07 -26.68 -3.24
N VAL A 358 -2.39 -25.54 -3.22
CA VAL A 358 -2.52 -24.51 -4.28
C VAL A 358 -2.14 -25.10 -5.65
N LEU A 359 -1.04 -25.85 -5.74
CA LEU A 359 -0.59 -26.47 -6.98
C LEU A 359 -1.56 -27.54 -7.47
N VAL A 360 -2.07 -28.40 -6.59
CA VAL A 360 -3.06 -29.44 -6.91
C VAL A 360 -4.38 -28.82 -7.38
N VAL A 361 -4.90 -27.82 -6.64
CA VAL A 361 -6.14 -27.13 -6.98
C VAL A 361 -6.01 -26.40 -8.33
N ARG A 362 -4.83 -25.83 -8.61
CA ARG A 362 -4.55 -25.19 -9.89
C ARG A 362 -4.41 -26.17 -11.05
N SER A 363 -3.82 -27.36 -10.82
CA SER A 363 -3.60 -28.38 -11.85
C SER A 363 -4.89 -29.06 -12.28
N ARG A 364 -5.85 -29.18 -11.39
CA ARG A 364 -7.17 -29.70 -11.72
C ARG A 364 -7.86 -28.68 -12.64
N ARG A 365 -7.95 -29.02 -13.92
CA ARG A 365 -8.75 -28.29 -14.91
C ARG A 365 -10.23 -28.52 -14.54
N PHE A 366 -10.78 -27.58 -13.80
CA PHE A 366 -12.23 -27.49 -13.61
C PHE A 366 -12.85 -26.64 -14.71
#